data_8109f56365959eacaf8ff2a362d888fd
#
_entry.id   8109f56365959eacaf8ff2a362d888fd
#
_cell.length_a   1.000
_cell.length_b   1.000
_cell.length_c   1.000
_cell.angle_alpha   90.00
_cell.angle_beta   90.00
_cell.angle_gamma   90.00
#
_symmetry.space_group_name_H-M   'P 1'
#
loop_
_entity.id
_entity.type
_entity.pdbx_description
1 polymer ?
#
loop_
_entity_poly.entity_id
_entity_poly.type
_entity_poly.pdbx_seq_one_letter_code
_entity_poly.pdbx_strand_id
1 'polypeptide(L)'
;MDCSGKTAKGGKDENLSVTVDGKQRTFIMHVPSAYKGDKPVPMVVDYHAVTGNGQGQMNGTTYKAETDPEGVISLYPDGTKSADASKMGPGWNVGPCCSDDDDIAFSRAMIKKVEEIACIDSKRIYATGFSMGGGMSNHVACFMSDVFAAVAPAGMDLNKDNSKDCKPVRPISIIMFRGTNDQTCRWQGGDSGFNDGMNFLGAEGNFKFWGEKNGCDVSSEIKNSDGCREYTGCKDGVRVVLCVDKNVGAGGFMGGGPDGHAQGDGKIGWPFLKEFSLP
;
A
#
# COMPACT_ATOMS: atom_id res chain seq x y z
N MET A 1 -5.09 -2.42 -25.44
CA MET A 1 -3.81 -1.72 -25.11
C MET A 1 -2.73 -2.35 -25.98
N ASP A 2 -1.91 -1.55 -26.65
CA ASP A 2 -0.83 -2.04 -27.52
C ASP A 2 0.45 -2.22 -26.70
N CYS A 3 1.05 -3.40 -26.73
CA CYS A 3 2.31 -3.72 -26.05
C CYS A 3 3.55 -3.51 -26.94
N SER A 4 3.36 -3.10 -28.21
CA SER A 4 4.48 -2.89 -29.13
C SER A 4 5.43 -1.79 -28.63
N GLY A 5 6.73 -1.99 -28.83
CA GLY A 5 7.76 -1.02 -28.40
C GLY A 5 8.11 -1.02 -26.93
N LYS A 6 7.49 -1.85 -26.09
CA LYS A 6 7.86 -1.97 -24.66
C LYS A 6 9.21 -2.69 -24.52
N THR A 7 10.04 -2.20 -23.61
CA THR A 7 11.44 -2.65 -23.46
C THR A 7 11.70 -3.53 -22.25
N ALA A 8 10.80 -3.53 -21.26
CA ALA A 8 10.92 -4.36 -20.06
C ALA A 8 10.97 -5.85 -20.41
N LYS A 9 11.85 -6.59 -19.74
CA LYS A 9 12.06 -8.03 -19.98
C LYS A 9 11.94 -8.82 -18.70
N GLY A 10 11.21 -9.93 -18.75
CA GLY A 10 11.04 -10.83 -17.62
C GLY A 10 12.35 -11.37 -17.04
N GLY A 11 12.33 -11.56 -15.72
CA GLY A 11 13.46 -12.07 -14.95
C GLY A 11 14.53 -11.00 -14.63
N LYS A 12 14.15 -9.71 -14.56
CA LYS A 12 15.08 -8.62 -14.25
C LYS A 12 14.51 -7.68 -13.21
N ASP A 13 15.41 -7.20 -12.34
CA ASP A 13 15.18 -6.07 -11.46
C ASP A 13 15.93 -4.85 -12.04
N GLU A 14 15.24 -3.72 -12.17
CA GLU A 14 15.79 -2.49 -12.72
C GLU A 14 15.67 -1.36 -11.70
N ASN A 15 16.81 -0.71 -11.38
CA ASN A 15 16.81 0.52 -10.59
C ASN A 15 16.48 1.69 -11.52
N LEU A 16 15.36 2.33 -11.27
CA LEU A 16 14.84 3.43 -12.06
C LEU A 16 14.71 4.70 -11.21
N SER A 17 14.59 5.82 -11.87
CA SER A 17 14.35 7.11 -11.22
C SER A 17 13.44 8.01 -12.03
N VAL A 18 12.79 8.93 -11.32
CA VAL A 18 12.01 10.05 -11.88
C VAL A 18 12.36 11.32 -11.13
N THR A 19 12.14 12.46 -11.76
CA THR A 19 12.33 13.77 -11.12
C THR A 19 10.97 14.32 -10.69
N VAL A 20 10.83 14.67 -9.41
CA VAL A 20 9.65 15.30 -8.83
C VAL A 20 10.11 16.54 -8.06
N ASP A 21 9.54 17.68 -8.34
CA ASP A 21 9.89 18.97 -7.72
C ASP A 21 11.42 19.27 -7.72
N GLY A 22 12.09 18.90 -8.82
CA GLY A 22 13.52 19.07 -8.98
C GLY A 22 14.40 18.06 -8.23
N LYS A 23 13.80 17.12 -7.47
CA LYS A 23 14.51 16.05 -6.77
C LYS A 23 14.42 14.73 -7.52
N GLN A 24 15.54 14.01 -7.62
CA GLN A 24 15.55 12.66 -8.14
C GLN A 24 15.00 11.70 -7.08
N ARG A 25 13.98 10.92 -7.45
CA ARG A 25 13.37 9.86 -6.63
C ARG A 25 13.60 8.52 -7.29
N THR A 26 14.00 7.52 -6.51
CA THR A 26 14.40 6.19 -6.99
C THR A 26 13.39 5.12 -6.61
N PHE A 27 13.36 4.06 -7.41
CA PHE A 27 12.55 2.86 -7.15
C PHE A 27 13.12 1.65 -7.90
N ILE A 28 12.80 0.45 -7.42
CA ILE A 28 13.10 -0.79 -8.11
C ILE A 28 11.85 -1.24 -8.86
N MET A 29 11.99 -1.57 -10.14
CA MET A 29 10.99 -2.28 -10.93
C MET A 29 11.39 -3.75 -10.99
N HIS A 30 10.62 -4.61 -10.37
CA HIS A 30 10.77 -6.05 -10.46
C HIS A 30 9.89 -6.59 -11.59
N VAL A 31 10.51 -7.23 -12.56
CA VAL A 31 9.84 -7.87 -13.70
C VAL A 31 9.99 -9.39 -13.59
N PRO A 32 8.97 -10.12 -13.15
CA PRO A 32 9.10 -11.55 -12.93
C PRO A 32 9.32 -12.33 -14.23
N SER A 33 9.93 -13.52 -14.14
CA SER A 33 10.22 -14.36 -15.33
C SER A 33 8.97 -14.78 -16.11
N ALA A 34 7.82 -14.76 -15.46
CA ALA A 34 6.54 -15.06 -16.10
C ALA A 34 6.02 -13.93 -17.03
N TYR A 35 6.51 -12.70 -16.86
CA TYR A 35 6.20 -11.58 -17.76
C TYR A 35 6.80 -11.82 -19.15
N LYS A 36 6.00 -11.74 -20.21
CA LYS A 36 6.45 -11.95 -21.61
C LYS A 36 6.39 -10.67 -22.45
N GLY A 37 5.70 -9.62 -21.98
CA GLY A 37 5.53 -8.36 -22.70
C GLY A 37 4.56 -8.42 -23.89
N ASP A 38 3.87 -9.53 -24.10
CA ASP A 38 2.95 -9.77 -25.21
C ASP A 38 1.49 -9.40 -24.90
N LYS A 39 1.18 -9.23 -23.61
CA LYS A 39 -0.15 -8.83 -23.13
C LYS A 39 -0.04 -7.92 -21.93
N PRO A 40 -1.03 -7.03 -21.69
CA PRO A 40 -1.08 -6.20 -20.50
C PRO A 40 -1.15 -7.03 -19.21
N VAL A 41 -0.31 -6.68 -18.22
CA VAL A 41 -0.27 -7.32 -16.91
C VAL A 41 -0.61 -6.32 -15.80
N PRO A 42 -1.10 -6.78 -14.65
CA PRO A 42 -1.27 -5.93 -13.48
C PRO A 42 0.06 -5.38 -12.96
N MET A 43 -0.04 -4.32 -12.13
CA MET A 43 1.10 -3.75 -11.41
C MET A 43 0.76 -3.59 -9.94
N VAL A 44 1.73 -3.89 -9.06
CA VAL A 44 1.64 -3.65 -7.61
C VAL A 44 2.72 -2.66 -7.20
N VAL A 45 2.36 -1.61 -6.46
CA VAL A 45 3.30 -0.73 -5.78
C VAL A 45 3.34 -1.13 -4.31
N ASP A 46 4.52 -1.50 -3.80
CA ASP A 46 4.72 -2.00 -2.45
C ASP A 46 5.67 -1.08 -1.67
N TYR A 47 5.09 -0.30 -0.75
CA TYR A 47 5.77 0.75 0.00
C TYR A 47 6.43 0.22 1.26
N HIS A 48 7.71 0.58 1.49
CA HIS A 48 8.48 0.16 2.65
C HIS A 48 8.09 0.86 3.96
N ALA A 49 8.43 0.25 5.08
CA ALA A 49 8.30 0.83 6.41
C ALA A 49 9.26 2.02 6.62
N VAL A 50 9.00 2.84 7.64
CA VAL A 50 9.94 3.90 8.06
C VAL A 50 11.35 3.33 8.29
N THR A 51 12.38 4.08 7.92
CA THR A 51 13.80 3.69 7.90
C THR A 51 14.18 2.58 6.92
N GLY A 52 13.21 2.07 6.16
CA GLY A 52 13.43 1.08 5.12
C GLY A 52 13.86 1.69 3.78
N ASN A 53 13.83 0.86 2.75
CA ASN A 53 14.06 1.22 1.36
C ASN A 53 13.41 0.18 0.43
N GLY A 54 13.35 0.47 -0.87
CA GLY A 54 12.74 -0.41 -1.86
C GLY A 54 13.37 -1.81 -1.90
N GLN A 55 14.71 -1.91 -1.76
CA GLN A 55 15.39 -3.21 -1.75
C GLN A 55 15.00 -4.07 -0.55
N GLY A 56 14.91 -3.45 0.64
CA GLY A 56 14.49 -4.13 1.86
C GLY A 56 13.05 -4.62 1.74
N GLN A 57 12.15 -3.79 1.18
CA GLN A 57 10.75 -4.16 0.95
C GLN A 57 10.64 -5.30 -0.06
N MET A 58 11.34 -5.25 -1.18
CA MET A 58 11.36 -6.32 -2.19
C MET A 58 11.81 -7.67 -1.61
N ASN A 59 12.75 -7.66 -0.67
CA ASN A 59 13.27 -8.88 -0.04
C ASN A 59 12.33 -9.41 1.06
N GLY A 60 11.57 -8.54 1.71
CA GLY A 60 10.74 -8.88 2.88
C GLY A 60 9.24 -9.03 2.59
N THR A 61 8.78 -8.61 1.41
CA THR A 61 7.35 -8.63 1.06
C THR A 61 6.79 -10.05 0.97
N THR A 62 5.57 -10.22 1.43
CA THR A 62 4.81 -11.48 1.29
C THR A 62 4.11 -11.60 -0.06
N TYR A 63 4.01 -10.50 -0.85
CA TYR A 63 3.26 -10.47 -2.11
C TYR A 63 4.02 -11.10 -3.28
N LYS A 64 5.34 -10.97 -3.31
CA LYS A 64 6.17 -11.41 -4.45
C LYS A 64 5.95 -12.88 -4.83
N ALA A 65 5.81 -13.77 -3.85
CA ALA A 65 5.58 -15.20 -4.08
C ALA A 65 4.24 -15.47 -4.79
N GLU A 66 3.26 -14.60 -4.59
CA GLU A 66 1.91 -14.73 -5.15
C GLU A 66 1.78 -14.02 -6.51
N THR A 67 2.50 -12.91 -6.71
CA THR A 67 2.42 -12.08 -7.92
C THR A 67 3.33 -12.55 -9.06
N ASP A 68 4.54 -13.04 -8.74
CA ASP A 68 5.52 -13.48 -9.73
C ASP A 68 5.01 -14.58 -10.69
N PRO A 69 4.32 -15.64 -10.22
CA PRO A 69 3.79 -16.67 -11.10
C PRO A 69 2.76 -16.15 -12.12
N GLU A 70 2.08 -15.04 -11.80
CA GLU A 70 1.07 -14.42 -12.68
C GLU A 70 1.67 -13.36 -13.62
N GLY A 71 2.98 -13.09 -13.52
CA GLY A 71 3.68 -12.12 -14.37
C GLY A 71 3.41 -10.66 -14.00
N VAL A 72 2.98 -10.39 -12.77
CA VAL A 72 2.69 -9.06 -12.26
C VAL A 72 3.97 -8.27 -12.05
N ILE A 73 4.04 -7.05 -12.55
CA ILE A 73 5.18 -6.17 -12.30
C ILE A 73 5.01 -5.51 -10.94
N SER A 74 6.05 -5.58 -10.10
CA SER A 74 6.04 -4.97 -8.77
C SER A 74 7.04 -3.81 -8.70
N LEU A 75 6.60 -2.71 -8.07
CA LEU A 75 7.42 -1.52 -7.85
C LEU A 75 7.72 -1.37 -6.36
N TYR A 76 8.98 -1.13 -6.04
CA TYR A 76 9.46 -0.91 -4.68
C TYR A 76 10.12 0.46 -4.61
N PRO A 77 9.35 1.53 -4.33
CA PRO A 77 9.87 2.89 -4.28
C PRO A 77 10.71 3.14 -3.04
N ASP A 78 11.62 4.12 -3.11
CA ASP A 78 12.38 4.64 -1.99
C ASP A 78 11.73 5.92 -1.44
N GLY A 79 11.47 5.91 -0.15
CA GLY A 79 11.05 7.09 0.60
C GLY A 79 12.20 8.08 0.82
N THR A 80 11.89 9.25 1.33
CA THR A 80 12.87 10.31 1.63
C THR A 80 12.91 10.66 3.11
N LYS A 81 13.94 11.43 3.50
CA LYS A 81 14.03 12.02 4.83
C LYS A 81 13.51 13.45 4.81
N SER A 82 12.85 13.86 5.89
CA SER A 82 12.60 15.26 6.16
C SER A 82 13.91 16.06 6.26
N ALA A 83 13.86 17.34 5.93
CA ALA A 83 14.94 18.28 6.19
C ALA A 83 15.22 18.47 7.69
N ASP A 84 14.23 18.19 8.53
CA ASP A 84 14.38 18.17 9.99
C ASP A 84 15.09 16.88 10.43
N ALA A 85 16.36 17.01 10.83
CA ALA A 85 17.19 15.89 11.24
C ALA A 85 16.70 15.17 12.52
N SER A 86 15.79 15.76 13.29
CA SER A 86 15.19 15.13 14.47
C SER A 86 14.11 14.09 14.10
N LYS A 87 13.58 14.16 12.89
CA LYS A 87 12.56 13.22 12.39
C LYS A 87 13.17 11.91 11.94
N MET A 88 12.47 10.80 12.18
CA MET A 88 12.81 9.50 11.62
C MET A 88 12.74 9.53 10.10
N GLY A 89 13.41 8.61 9.45
CA GLY A 89 13.33 8.41 8.00
C GLY A 89 14.57 7.65 7.47
N PRO A 90 14.55 7.27 6.21
CA PRO A 90 13.58 7.63 5.17
C PRO A 90 12.17 7.09 5.44
N GLY A 91 11.17 7.74 4.86
CA GLY A 91 9.76 7.39 5.01
C GLY A 91 8.87 8.12 3.99
N TRP A 92 7.59 8.24 4.30
CA TRP A 92 6.56 8.79 3.43
C TRP A 92 5.89 10.01 4.08
N ASN A 93 5.43 10.94 3.30
CA ASN A 93 4.67 12.12 3.76
C ASN A 93 3.21 11.74 4.03
N VAL A 94 2.99 10.98 5.11
CA VAL A 94 1.68 10.47 5.53
C VAL A 94 1.28 10.97 6.92
N GLY A 95 1.87 12.07 7.34
CA GLY A 95 1.68 12.71 8.65
C GLY A 95 2.85 13.61 9.00
N PRO A 96 2.93 14.14 10.23
CA PRO A 96 3.96 15.09 10.63
C PRO A 96 5.37 14.52 10.71
N CYS A 97 5.53 13.20 10.72
CA CYS A 97 6.78 12.47 10.73
C CYS A 97 7.40 12.37 9.33
N CYS A 98 8.70 12.24 9.28
CA CYS A 98 9.51 11.38 8.43
C CYS A 98 9.87 11.92 7.03
N SER A 99 8.96 12.43 6.22
CA SER A 99 9.21 13.03 4.90
C SER A 99 8.37 14.27 4.71
N ASP A 100 8.87 15.21 3.90
CA ASP A 100 8.17 16.44 3.51
C ASP A 100 7.95 16.50 1.98
N ASP A 101 8.34 15.46 1.24
CA ASP A 101 8.25 15.41 -0.22
C ASP A 101 6.85 15.00 -0.71
N ASP A 102 6.50 15.36 -1.94
CA ASP A 102 5.23 14.96 -2.55
C ASP A 102 5.30 13.51 -3.07
N ASP A 103 4.91 12.57 -2.20
CA ASP A 103 4.88 11.15 -2.53
C ASP A 103 3.71 10.75 -3.44
N ILE A 104 2.67 11.58 -3.55
CA ILE A 104 1.57 11.39 -4.52
C ILE A 104 2.08 11.70 -5.93
N ALA A 105 2.75 12.84 -6.12
CA ALA A 105 3.38 13.17 -7.40
C ALA A 105 4.44 12.14 -7.80
N PHE A 106 5.25 11.67 -6.83
CA PHE A 106 6.23 10.60 -7.06
C PHE A 106 5.57 9.30 -7.52
N SER A 107 4.52 8.85 -6.84
CA SER A 107 3.81 7.63 -7.20
C SER A 107 3.21 7.72 -8.61
N ARG A 108 2.61 8.85 -8.98
CA ARG A 108 2.11 9.08 -10.35
C ARG A 108 3.22 9.06 -11.40
N ALA A 109 4.33 9.74 -11.14
CA ALA A 109 5.47 9.82 -12.07
C ALA A 109 6.13 8.45 -12.28
N MET A 110 6.30 7.67 -11.19
CA MET A 110 6.84 6.31 -11.21
C MET A 110 5.96 5.38 -12.04
N ILE A 111 4.65 5.34 -11.79
CA ILE A 111 3.69 4.51 -12.52
C ILE A 111 3.73 4.86 -14.02
N LYS A 112 3.64 6.15 -14.36
CA LYS A 112 3.74 6.62 -15.74
C LYS A 112 5.05 6.19 -16.42
N LYS A 113 6.17 6.28 -15.71
CA LYS A 113 7.48 5.85 -16.22
C LYS A 113 7.48 4.36 -16.57
N VAL A 114 6.87 3.52 -15.73
CA VAL A 114 6.80 2.07 -15.97
C VAL A 114 5.82 1.75 -17.11
N GLU A 115 4.70 2.43 -17.22
CA GLU A 115 3.77 2.28 -18.35
C GLU A 115 4.42 2.62 -19.71
N GLU A 116 5.45 3.48 -19.73
CA GLU A 116 6.22 3.76 -20.96
C GLU A 116 7.03 2.56 -21.43
N ILE A 117 7.59 1.78 -20.53
CA ILE A 117 8.58 0.73 -20.81
C ILE A 117 8.04 -0.70 -20.66
N ALA A 118 6.95 -0.90 -19.93
CA ALA A 118 6.32 -2.19 -19.71
C ALA A 118 4.86 -2.20 -20.18
N CYS A 119 4.36 -3.37 -20.56
CA CYS A 119 2.95 -3.53 -20.98
C CYS A 119 2.07 -3.71 -19.76
N ILE A 120 1.62 -2.60 -19.17
CA ILE A 120 0.80 -2.57 -17.96
C ILE A 120 -0.67 -2.43 -18.33
N ASP A 121 -1.52 -3.17 -17.63
CA ASP A 121 -2.96 -2.91 -17.61
C ASP A 121 -3.25 -1.77 -16.63
N SER A 122 -3.42 -0.56 -17.14
CA SER A 122 -3.67 0.65 -16.33
C SER A 122 -4.96 0.58 -15.51
N LYS A 123 -5.84 -0.36 -15.79
CA LYS A 123 -7.03 -0.62 -14.97
C LYS A 123 -6.75 -1.53 -13.77
N ARG A 124 -5.61 -2.20 -13.71
CA ARG A 124 -5.24 -3.17 -12.68
C ARG A 124 -3.92 -2.79 -12.01
N ILE A 125 -3.92 -1.61 -11.37
CA ILE A 125 -2.81 -1.10 -10.57
C ILE A 125 -3.24 -1.10 -9.10
N TYR A 126 -2.40 -1.66 -8.23
CA TYR A 126 -2.71 -1.88 -6.83
C TYR A 126 -1.61 -1.34 -5.93
N ALA A 127 -1.95 -1.01 -4.68
CA ALA A 127 -0.97 -0.60 -3.70
C ALA A 127 -1.03 -1.50 -2.46
N THR A 128 0.14 -1.79 -1.93
CA THR A 128 0.34 -2.42 -0.63
C THR A 128 1.53 -1.80 0.08
N GLY A 129 1.77 -2.17 1.31
CA GLY A 129 2.94 -1.73 2.05
C GLY A 129 2.83 -2.07 3.53
N PHE A 130 4.00 -2.08 4.16
CA PHE A 130 4.15 -2.44 5.56
C PHE A 130 4.39 -1.22 6.43
N SER A 131 3.78 -1.14 7.63
CA SER A 131 3.99 -0.07 8.60
C SER A 131 3.72 1.30 7.97
N MET A 132 4.69 2.21 7.92
CA MET A 132 4.54 3.50 7.23
C MET A 132 4.18 3.33 5.74
N GLY A 133 4.60 2.24 5.08
CA GLY A 133 4.15 1.87 3.74
C GLY A 133 2.67 1.51 3.69
N GLY A 134 2.13 0.91 4.76
CA GLY A 134 0.68 0.71 4.94
C GLY A 134 -0.05 2.05 5.07
N GLY A 135 0.55 3.01 5.80
CA GLY A 135 0.08 4.39 5.84
C GLY A 135 0.08 5.04 4.45
N MET A 136 1.14 4.81 3.64
CA MET A 136 1.20 5.31 2.26
C MET A 136 0.16 4.64 1.36
N SER A 137 -0.12 3.35 1.56
CA SER A 137 -1.19 2.65 0.83
C SER A 137 -2.58 3.21 1.15
N ASN A 138 -2.86 3.56 2.40
CA ASN A 138 -4.05 4.31 2.79
C ASN A 138 -4.08 5.71 2.13
N HIS A 139 -2.91 6.38 2.09
CA HIS A 139 -2.79 7.74 1.54
C HIS A 139 -3.06 7.77 0.03
N VAL A 140 -2.49 6.85 -0.75
CA VAL A 140 -2.79 6.76 -2.19
C VAL A 140 -4.25 6.37 -2.45
N ALA A 141 -4.90 5.61 -1.58
CA ALA A 141 -6.34 5.37 -1.69
C ALA A 141 -7.17 6.66 -1.55
N CYS A 142 -6.73 7.61 -0.72
CA CYS A 142 -7.38 8.92 -0.58
C CYS A 142 -7.21 9.82 -1.80
N PHE A 143 -6.03 9.83 -2.44
CA PHE A 143 -5.63 10.85 -3.41
C PHE A 143 -5.35 10.32 -4.82
N MET A 144 -5.36 9.00 -5.00
CA MET A 144 -5.08 8.33 -6.29
C MET A 144 -6.07 7.19 -6.57
N SER A 145 -7.33 7.29 -6.10
CA SER A 145 -8.37 6.31 -6.41
C SER A 145 -8.75 6.30 -7.91
N ASP A 146 -8.27 7.29 -8.69
CA ASP A 146 -8.31 7.31 -10.16
C ASP A 146 -7.24 6.42 -10.82
N VAL A 147 -6.22 6.01 -10.07
CA VAL A 147 -5.09 5.19 -10.55
C VAL A 147 -5.10 3.80 -9.94
N PHE A 148 -5.30 3.70 -8.63
CA PHE A 148 -5.32 2.41 -7.93
C PHE A 148 -6.71 1.79 -7.93
N ALA A 149 -6.83 0.56 -8.43
CA ALA A 149 -8.09 -0.20 -8.43
C ALA A 149 -8.49 -0.67 -7.03
N ALA A 150 -7.50 -1.11 -6.24
CA ALA A 150 -7.65 -1.51 -4.85
C ALA A 150 -6.35 -1.37 -4.08
N VAL A 151 -6.42 -1.37 -2.74
CA VAL A 151 -5.25 -1.27 -1.86
C VAL A 151 -5.28 -2.27 -0.71
N ALA A 152 -4.09 -2.64 -0.20
CA ALA A 152 -3.91 -3.61 0.88
C ALA A 152 -2.91 -3.09 1.95
N PRO A 153 -3.25 -2.04 2.73
CA PRO A 153 -2.40 -1.52 3.78
C PRO A 153 -2.20 -2.52 4.92
N ALA A 154 -0.97 -2.60 5.44
CA ALA A 154 -0.62 -3.42 6.58
C ALA A 154 0.09 -2.63 7.68
N GLY A 155 -0.28 -2.88 8.93
CA GLY A 155 0.37 -2.38 10.14
C GLY A 155 0.10 -0.92 10.49
N MET A 156 -0.43 -0.08 9.60
CA MET A 156 -0.66 1.33 9.89
C MET A 156 -1.98 1.84 9.31
N ASP A 157 -2.69 2.63 10.10
CA ASP A 157 -3.91 3.32 9.70
C ASP A 157 -3.62 4.72 9.15
N LEU A 158 -4.67 5.39 8.67
CA LEU A 158 -4.59 6.82 8.39
C LEU A 158 -4.26 7.61 9.66
N ASN A 159 -3.36 8.59 9.51
CA ASN A 159 -3.22 9.66 10.48
C ASN A 159 -4.52 10.48 10.52
N LYS A 160 -4.96 10.90 11.72
CA LYS A 160 -6.21 11.65 11.91
C LYS A 160 -6.28 12.95 11.12
N ASP A 161 -5.14 13.63 10.94
CA ASP A 161 -5.14 14.87 10.16
C ASP A 161 -5.31 14.57 8.66
N ASN A 162 -4.60 13.56 8.13
CA ASN A 162 -4.74 13.14 6.75
C ASN A 162 -6.14 12.62 6.43
N SER A 163 -6.85 12.04 7.41
CA SER A 163 -8.22 11.56 7.21
C SER A 163 -9.20 12.69 6.92
N LYS A 164 -8.95 13.91 7.41
CA LYS A 164 -9.80 15.09 7.16
C LYS A 164 -9.76 15.52 5.69
N ASP A 165 -8.61 15.37 5.05
CA ASP A 165 -8.38 15.77 3.67
C ASP A 165 -8.57 14.62 2.67
N CYS A 166 -8.84 13.42 3.16
CA CYS A 166 -9.07 12.24 2.33
C CYS A 166 -10.33 12.35 1.47
N LYS A 167 -10.16 12.48 0.16
CA LYS A 167 -11.25 12.70 -0.81
C LYS A 167 -11.06 11.83 -2.04
N PRO A 168 -11.27 10.51 -1.92
CA PRO A 168 -11.20 9.64 -3.09
C PRO A 168 -12.24 10.07 -4.13
N VAL A 169 -11.82 10.12 -5.41
CA VAL A 169 -12.70 10.55 -6.53
C VAL A 169 -13.72 9.49 -6.90
N ARG A 170 -13.54 8.26 -6.42
CA ARG A 170 -14.49 7.14 -6.50
C ARG A 170 -14.33 6.24 -5.29
N PRO A 171 -15.31 5.38 -4.98
CA PRO A 171 -15.13 4.29 -4.03
C PRO A 171 -13.94 3.41 -4.43
N ILE A 172 -13.18 2.89 -3.44
CA ILE A 172 -11.99 2.07 -3.65
C ILE A 172 -11.99 0.87 -2.70
N SER A 173 -11.77 -0.32 -3.25
CA SER A 173 -11.67 -1.53 -2.43
C SER A 173 -10.42 -1.53 -1.58
N ILE A 174 -10.56 -1.92 -0.32
CA ILE A 174 -9.47 -1.93 0.65
C ILE A 174 -9.55 -3.15 1.56
N ILE A 175 -8.41 -3.83 1.73
CA ILE A 175 -8.20 -4.87 2.73
C ILE A 175 -7.09 -4.45 3.69
N MET A 176 -7.40 -4.33 4.97
CA MET A 176 -6.48 -3.87 6.01
C MET A 176 -5.99 -5.03 6.86
N PHE A 177 -4.68 -5.11 7.08
CA PHE A 177 -4.06 -6.12 7.94
C PHE A 177 -3.56 -5.46 9.22
N ARG A 178 -4.12 -5.86 10.37
CA ARG A 178 -3.82 -5.24 11.65
C ARG A 178 -3.60 -6.28 12.75
N GLY A 179 -2.64 -6.02 13.63
CA GLY A 179 -2.40 -6.81 14.83
C GLY A 179 -3.10 -6.22 16.05
N THR A 180 -3.73 -7.06 16.87
CA THR A 180 -4.47 -6.64 18.07
C THR A 180 -3.56 -6.19 19.21
N ASN A 181 -2.30 -6.66 19.23
CA ASN A 181 -1.26 -6.33 20.22
C ASN A 181 -0.17 -5.40 19.66
N ASP A 182 -0.45 -4.71 18.55
CA ASP A 182 0.47 -3.74 17.98
C ASP A 182 0.78 -2.62 18.98
N GLN A 183 2.06 -2.45 19.32
CA GLN A 183 2.51 -1.44 20.28
C GLN A 183 2.86 -0.12 19.60
N THR A 184 3.03 -0.12 18.28
CA THR A 184 3.39 1.05 17.46
C THR A 184 2.15 1.75 16.92
N CYS A 185 1.38 1.03 16.11
CA CYS A 185 0.10 1.49 15.60
C CYS A 185 -1.00 0.77 16.37
N ARG A 186 -1.29 1.25 17.56
CA ARG A 186 -2.20 0.56 18.49
C ARG A 186 -3.56 0.29 17.88
N TRP A 187 -4.14 -0.85 18.20
CA TRP A 187 -5.48 -1.23 17.70
C TRP A 187 -6.52 -0.12 17.95
N GLN A 188 -6.47 0.51 19.12
CA GLN A 188 -7.38 1.58 19.53
C GLN A 188 -7.05 2.95 18.88
N GLY A 189 -5.91 3.02 18.18
CA GLY A 189 -5.39 4.28 17.65
C GLY A 189 -4.76 5.18 18.69
N GLY A 190 -4.69 6.46 18.38
CA GLY A 190 -4.06 7.46 19.22
C GLY A 190 -2.62 7.74 18.82
N ASP A 191 -1.86 8.31 19.74
CA ASP A 191 -0.46 8.68 19.56
C ASP A 191 0.45 7.46 19.33
N SER A 192 1.44 7.58 18.43
CA SER A 192 2.39 6.52 18.10
C SER A 192 3.30 6.11 19.25
N GLY A 193 3.43 6.97 20.25
CA GLY A 193 4.37 6.78 21.36
C GLY A 193 5.83 7.16 21.05
N PHE A 194 6.14 7.60 19.82
CA PHE A 194 7.50 7.99 19.40
C PHE A 194 7.77 9.50 19.44
N ASN A 195 6.84 10.30 19.98
CA ASN A 195 6.93 11.76 20.00
C ASN A 195 7.16 12.38 18.61
N ASP A 196 6.60 11.77 17.59
CA ASP A 196 6.71 12.12 16.18
C ASP A 196 5.48 12.89 15.64
N GLY A 197 4.51 13.16 16.52
CA GLY A 197 3.24 13.83 16.20
C GLY A 197 2.23 12.95 15.45
N MET A 198 2.55 11.68 15.18
CA MET A 198 1.62 10.75 14.52
C MET A 198 0.48 10.37 15.46
N ASN A 199 -0.75 10.51 14.98
CA ASN A 199 -1.97 10.18 15.73
C ASN A 199 -2.93 9.41 14.81
N PHE A 200 -3.13 8.12 15.09
CA PHE A 200 -3.83 7.19 14.22
C PHE A 200 -5.33 7.06 14.54
N LEU A 201 -6.13 6.72 13.53
CA LEU A 201 -7.55 6.42 13.71
C LEU A 201 -7.78 5.16 14.57
N GLY A 202 -6.83 4.23 14.58
CA GLY A 202 -6.99 2.88 15.09
C GLY A 202 -7.64 1.95 14.07
N ALA A 203 -7.48 0.64 14.26
CA ALA A 203 -7.98 -0.36 13.32
C ALA A 203 -9.49 -0.24 13.07
N GLU A 204 -10.27 -0.18 14.14
CA GLU A 204 -11.73 -0.01 14.05
C GLU A 204 -12.13 1.34 13.46
N GLY A 205 -11.41 2.41 13.84
CA GLY A 205 -11.66 3.76 13.31
C GLY A 205 -11.35 3.85 11.82
N ASN A 206 -10.25 3.24 11.37
CA ASN A 206 -9.86 3.19 9.96
C ASN A 206 -10.82 2.33 9.14
N PHE A 207 -11.25 1.18 9.68
CA PHE A 207 -12.24 0.30 9.05
C PHE A 207 -13.57 1.02 8.85
N LYS A 208 -14.09 1.66 9.90
CA LYS A 208 -15.32 2.46 9.82
C LYS A 208 -15.17 3.64 8.85
N PHE A 209 -14.04 4.36 8.90
CA PHE A 209 -13.76 5.47 7.99
C PHE A 209 -13.87 5.05 6.52
N TRP A 210 -13.25 3.95 6.14
CA TRP A 210 -13.32 3.44 4.77
C TRP A 210 -14.70 2.89 4.43
N GLY A 211 -15.41 2.29 5.38
CA GLY A 211 -16.80 1.88 5.20
C GLY A 211 -17.69 3.07 4.84
N GLU A 212 -17.60 4.16 5.60
CA GLU A 212 -18.34 5.40 5.35
C GLU A 212 -17.95 6.06 4.01
N LYS A 213 -16.64 6.16 3.70
CA LYS A 213 -16.14 6.72 2.44
C LYS A 213 -16.64 5.95 1.22
N ASN A 214 -16.73 4.64 1.32
CA ASN A 214 -17.18 3.74 0.27
C ASN A 214 -18.71 3.51 0.28
N GLY A 215 -19.43 4.21 1.17
CA GLY A 215 -20.88 4.15 1.27
C GLY A 215 -21.44 2.76 1.62
N CYS A 216 -20.66 2.00 2.40
CA CYS A 216 -21.07 0.70 2.94
C CYS A 216 -22.11 0.85 4.07
N ASP A 217 -22.83 -0.22 4.34
CA ASP A 217 -23.61 -0.32 5.58
C ASP A 217 -22.66 -0.70 6.75
N VAL A 218 -22.19 0.32 7.46
CA VAL A 218 -21.26 0.14 8.59
C VAL A 218 -21.92 -0.44 9.85
N SER A 219 -23.21 -0.69 9.83
CA SER A 219 -23.93 -1.42 10.87
C SER A 219 -24.05 -2.93 10.61
N SER A 220 -23.66 -3.37 9.40
CA SER A 220 -23.78 -4.75 8.93
C SER A 220 -22.41 -5.31 8.50
N GLU A 221 -21.92 -6.25 9.29
CA GLU A 221 -20.65 -6.94 9.03
C GLU A 221 -20.85 -8.44 8.81
N ILE A 222 -20.03 -9.01 7.94
CA ILE A 222 -19.91 -10.46 7.77
C ILE A 222 -18.47 -10.89 8.05
N LYS A 223 -18.25 -12.19 8.31
CA LYS A 223 -16.95 -12.83 8.17
C LYS A 223 -16.86 -13.41 6.77
N ASN A 224 -15.82 -13.00 6.03
CA ASN A 224 -15.55 -13.56 4.70
C ASN A 224 -14.89 -14.95 4.78
N SER A 225 -14.56 -15.56 3.64
CA SER A 225 -13.93 -16.88 3.55
C SER A 225 -12.57 -16.97 4.27
N ASP A 226 -11.86 -15.85 4.38
CA ASP A 226 -10.54 -15.77 5.02
C ASP A 226 -10.64 -15.53 6.54
N GLY A 227 -11.88 -15.40 7.05
CA GLY A 227 -12.17 -15.10 8.45
C GLY A 227 -12.00 -13.64 8.83
N CYS A 228 -11.77 -12.76 7.87
CA CYS A 228 -11.71 -11.31 8.05
C CYS A 228 -13.11 -10.71 8.16
N ARG A 229 -13.22 -9.55 8.81
CA ARG A 229 -14.46 -8.77 8.89
C ARG A 229 -14.64 -7.94 7.64
N GLU A 230 -15.85 -7.86 7.14
CA GLU A 230 -16.17 -7.14 5.92
C GLU A 230 -17.51 -6.43 6.05
N TYR A 231 -17.59 -5.15 5.66
CA TYR A 231 -18.84 -4.44 5.57
C TYR A 231 -19.63 -4.86 4.34
N THR A 232 -20.95 -4.80 4.44
CA THR A 232 -21.87 -5.10 3.34
C THR A 232 -22.42 -3.83 2.68
N GLY A 233 -23.03 -3.97 1.51
CA GLY A 233 -23.76 -2.89 0.84
C GLY A 233 -22.92 -1.70 0.38
N CYS A 234 -21.62 -1.88 0.14
CA CYS A 234 -20.77 -0.82 -0.37
C CYS A 234 -21.16 -0.38 -1.80
N LYS A 235 -20.90 0.88 -2.14
CA LYS A 235 -21.18 1.42 -3.48
C LYS A 235 -20.27 0.81 -4.54
N ASP A 236 -20.77 0.75 -5.77
CA ASP A 236 -20.04 0.36 -6.98
C ASP A 236 -19.33 -1.01 -6.86
N GLY A 237 -19.81 -1.89 -5.98
CA GLY A 237 -19.26 -3.24 -5.80
C GLY A 237 -17.88 -3.28 -5.14
N VAL A 238 -17.42 -2.18 -4.54
CA VAL A 238 -16.16 -2.19 -3.77
C VAL A 238 -16.33 -2.96 -2.46
N ARG A 239 -15.22 -3.39 -1.89
CA ARG A 239 -15.18 -4.15 -0.64
C ARG A 239 -14.29 -3.43 0.38
N VAL A 240 -14.71 -3.46 1.64
CA VAL A 240 -13.96 -2.90 2.77
C VAL A 240 -13.78 -4.01 3.81
N VAL A 241 -12.53 -4.44 3.99
CA VAL A 241 -12.19 -5.64 4.76
C VAL A 241 -11.15 -5.31 5.84
N LEU A 242 -11.32 -5.88 7.03
CA LEU A 242 -10.36 -5.82 8.13
C LEU A 242 -9.96 -7.23 8.55
N CYS A 243 -8.69 -7.56 8.36
CA CYS A 243 -8.08 -8.81 8.79
C CYS A 243 -7.24 -8.60 10.05
N VAL A 244 -7.44 -9.48 11.05
CA VAL A 244 -6.47 -9.63 12.14
C VAL A 244 -5.33 -10.48 11.59
N ASP A 245 -4.19 -9.84 11.36
CA ASP A 245 -3.00 -10.53 10.84
C ASP A 245 -2.29 -11.26 11.98
N LYS A 246 -2.16 -12.57 11.81
CA LYS A 246 -1.41 -13.44 12.73
C LYS A 246 0.04 -13.65 12.27
N ASN A 247 0.36 -13.21 11.05
CA ASN A 247 1.70 -13.26 10.49
C ASN A 247 2.47 -12.01 10.93
N VAL A 248 3.05 -12.08 12.10
CA VAL A 248 3.92 -11.02 12.62
C VAL A 248 5.34 -11.26 12.17
N GLY A 249 5.92 -10.25 11.57
CA GLY A 249 7.32 -10.27 11.23
C GLY A 249 8.21 -10.57 12.43
N ALA A 250 9.20 -11.39 12.22
CA ALA A 250 10.17 -11.83 13.24
C ALA A 250 11.12 -10.72 13.75
N GLY A 251 10.68 -9.46 13.76
CA GLY A 251 11.48 -8.31 14.14
C GLY A 251 11.08 -7.74 15.49
N GLY A 252 11.71 -8.18 16.57
CA GLY A 252 11.46 -7.82 17.95
C GLY A 252 11.56 -6.35 18.34
N PHE A 253 11.73 -5.40 17.43
CA PHE A 253 11.86 -3.98 17.78
C PHE A 253 10.51 -3.24 17.83
N MET A 254 9.47 -3.73 17.17
CA MET A 254 8.16 -3.06 17.12
C MET A 254 6.98 -3.94 17.59
N GLY A 255 7.21 -4.78 18.60
CA GLY A 255 6.16 -5.64 19.15
C GLY A 255 5.98 -6.92 18.32
N GLY A 256 7.08 -7.65 18.11
CA GLY A 256 7.04 -8.99 17.52
C GLY A 256 6.37 -9.97 18.48
N GLY A 257 5.47 -10.76 17.97
CA GLY A 257 4.71 -11.77 18.70
C GLY A 257 3.38 -11.97 17.99
N PRO A 258 2.63 -13.02 18.33
CA PRO A 258 1.29 -13.19 17.79
C PRO A 258 0.48 -11.90 17.97
N ASP A 259 -0.18 -11.45 16.90
CA ASP A 259 -1.03 -10.26 16.87
C ASP A 259 -0.29 -8.91 17.07
N GLY A 260 1.03 -8.83 16.87
CA GLY A 260 1.84 -7.60 16.90
C GLY A 260 1.71 -6.72 15.66
N HIS A 261 2.80 -6.04 15.26
CA HIS A 261 2.80 -5.15 14.09
C HIS A 261 2.66 -5.94 12.78
N ALA A 262 1.49 -5.86 12.16
CA ALA A 262 1.08 -6.67 11.02
C ALA A 262 1.89 -6.34 9.76
N GLN A 263 2.44 -7.35 9.09
CA GLN A 263 3.16 -7.20 7.81
C GLN A 263 2.27 -7.35 6.58
N GLY A 264 1.04 -7.82 6.74
CA GLY A 264 0.16 -8.22 5.66
C GLY A 264 0.42 -9.65 5.18
N ASP A 265 -0.58 -10.23 4.56
CA ASP A 265 -0.51 -11.59 4.02
C ASP A 265 -0.79 -11.57 2.51
N GLY A 266 0.24 -11.79 1.71
CA GLY A 266 0.11 -11.84 0.25
C GLY A 266 -0.85 -12.92 -0.24
N LYS A 267 -1.00 -14.04 0.50
CA LYS A 267 -1.94 -15.12 0.16
C LYS A 267 -3.41 -14.73 0.29
N ILE A 268 -3.69 -13.73 1.13
CA ILE A 268 -5.04 -13.16 1.29
C ILE A 268 -5.14 -11.86 0.47
N GLY A 269 -4.12 -11.00 0.55
CA GLY A 269 -4.12 -9.69 -0.07
C GLY A 269 -4.11 -9.73 -1.60
N TRP A 270 -3.29 -10.59 -2.22
CA TRP A 270 -3.24 -10.66 -3.67
C TRP A 270 -4.53 -11.20 -4.31
N PRO A 271 -5.13 -12.32 -3.86
CA PRO A 271 -6.46 -12.72 -4.32
C PRO A 271 -7.51 -11.63 -4.21
N PHE A 272 -7.53 -10.87 -3.10
CA PHE A 272 -8.43 -9.73 -2.94
C PHE A 272 -8.15 -8.64 -3.97
N LEU A 273 -6.91 -8.16 -4.10
CA LEU A 273 -6.56 -7.05 -4.98
C LEU A 273 -6.96 -7.32 -6.43
N LYS A 274 -6.66 -8.50 -6.96
CA LYS A 274 -6.88 -8.86 -8.35
C LYS A 274 -8.35 -9.05 -8.76
N GLU A 275 -9.29 -9.04 -7.80
CA GLU A 275 -10.73 -9.01 -8.08
C GLU A 275 -11.16 -7.69 -8.73
N PHE A 276 -10.41 -6.61 -8.53
CA PHE A 276 -10.83 -5.26 -8.89
C PHE A 276 -10.08 -4.70 -10.09
N SER A 277 -10.81 -3.92 -10.87
CA SER A 277 -10.27 -3.10 -11.94
C SER A 277 -10.95 -1.74 -11.94
N LEU A 278 -10.27 -0.74 -12.48
CA LEU A 278 -10.88 0.56 -12.76
C LEU A 278 -11.99 0.40 -13.81
N PRO A 279 -13.05 1.20 -13.73
CA PRO A 279 -14.16 1.18 -14.69
C PRO A 279 -13.76 1.49 -16.13
#